data_5a6335228e2de23bfa19c0acd49f72ec
#
_entry.id   5a6335228e2de23bfa19c0acd49f72ec
#
_cell.length_a   1.000
_cell.length_b   1.000
_cell.length_c   1.000
_cell.angle_alpha   90.00
_cell.angle_beta   90.00
_cell.angle_gamma   90.00
#
_symmetry.space_group_name_H-M   'P 1'
#
loop_
_entity.id
_entity.type
_entity.pdbx_description
1 polymer ?
#
loop_
_entity_poly.entity_id
_entity_poly.type
_entity_poly.pdbx_seq_one_letter_code
_entity_poly.pdbx_strand_id
1 'polypeptide(L)'
;WASGCPTCLSEHEQLMQRAASAGVVVVGVNYKDRPDKAKQWLAQYGNPYDWVLDDRDGLLGIEMGVYGAPETFLLNAQGDVVYKRVGDINPRIWRDELAPRFRQLGIAMTVDNTDTGAD
;
A
#
# COMPACT_ATOMS: atom_id res chain seq x y z
N TRP A 1 7.19 -1.56 1.62
CA TRP A 1 7.45 -2.57 0.60
C TRP A 1 8.94 -2.77 0.42
N ALA A 2 9.32 -3.86 -0.24
CA ALA A 2 10.70 -4.11 -0.63
C ALA A 2 10.74 -4.86 -1.97
N SER A 3 11.80 -4.64 -2.76
CA SER A 3 11.94 -5.26 -4.08
C SER A 3 12.11 -6.79 -4.01
N GLY A 4 12.67 -7.30 -2.93
CA GLY A 4 12.85 -8.74 -2.73
C GLY A 4 11.65 -9.46 -2.10
N CYS A 5 10.50 -8.82 -2.02
CA CYS A 5 9.31 -9.33 -1.32
C CYS A 5 8.28 -9.84 -2.34
N PRO A 6 8.08 -11.17 -2.49
CA PRO A 6 7.11 -11.69 -3.46
C PRO A 6 5.67 -11.26 -3.17
N THR A 7 5.30 -11.21 -1.90
CA THR A 7 3.95 -10.78 -1.48
C THR A 7 3.71 -9.30 -1.78
N CYS A 8 4.77 -8.48 -1.73
CA CYS A 8 4.69 -7.08 -2.14
C CYS A 8 4.36 -6.96 -3.64
N LEU A 9 4.90 -7.84 -4.47
CA LEU A 9 4.59 -7.86 -5.89
C LEU A 9 3.13 -8.21 -6.14
N SER A 10 2.61 -9.18 -5.42
CA SER A 10 1.21 -9.57 -5.50
C SER A 10 0.27 -8.41 -5.12
N GLU A 11 0.62 -7.66 -4.08
CA GLU A 11 -0.13 -6.49 -3.64
C GLU A 11 -0.06 -5.33 -4.64
N HIS A 12 1.05 -5.20 -5.33
CA HIS A 12 1.39 -4.02 -6.13
C HIS A 12 0.35 -3.74 -7.22
N GLU A 13 -0.22 -4.79 -7.79
CA GLU A 13 -1.27 -4.66 -8.79
C GLU A 13 -2.49 -3.94 -8.23
N GLN A 14 -2.86 -4.23 -6.98
CA GLN A 14 -3.99 -3.57 -6.31
C GLN A 14 -3.70 -2.08 -6.10
N LEU A 15 -2.47 -1.74 -5.69
CA LEU A 15 -2.07 -0.34 -5.54
C LEU A 15 -2.12 0.39 -6.87
N MET A 16 -1.64 -0.21 -7.94
CA MET A 16 -1.64 0.39 -9.27
C MET A 16 -3.06 0.62 -9.80
N GLN A 17 -3.96 -0.35 -9.61
CA GLN A 17 -5.30 -0.29 -10.17
C GLN A 17 -6.27 0.53 -9.32
N ARG A 18 -6.17 0.43 -8.00
CA ARG A 18 -7.21 0.93 -7.10
C ARG A 18 -6.81 2.19 -6.36
N ALA A 19 -5.63 2.22 -5.76
CA ALA A 19 -5.20 3.36 -4.97
C ALA A 19 -5.04 4.61 -5.84
N ALA A 20 -4.46 4.47 -7.02
CA ALA A 20 -4.27 5.58 -7.95
C ALA A 20 -5.60 6.18 -8.42
N SER A 21 -6.62 5.34 -8.65
CA SER A 21 -7.95 5.80 -9.10
C SER A 21 -8.81 6.33 -7.97
N ALA A 22 -8.48 6.05 -6.73
CA ALA A 22 -9.24 6.48 -5.56
C ALA A 22 -9.00 7.94 -5.18
N GLY A 23 -7.99 8.58 -5.75
CA GLY A 23 -7.66 9.97 -5.45
C GLY A 23 -7.05 10.19 -4.07
N VAL A 24 -6.52 9.12 -3.47
CA VAL A 24 -5.83 9.20 -2.17
C VAL A 24 -4.33 9.34 -2.39
N VAL A 25 -3.66 9.99 -1.43
CA VAL A 25 -2.20 10.07 -1.45
C VAL A 25 -1.63 8.73 -1.00
N VAL A 26 -0.74 8.17 -1.81
CA VAL A 26 -0.09 6.89 -1.51
C VAL A 26 1.40 7.16 -1.27
N VAL A 27 1.87 6.81 -0.09
CA VAL A 27 3.28 6.91 0.28
C VAL A 27 3.86 5.51 0.36
N GLY A 28 4.89 5.26 -0.44
CA GLY A 28 5.61 3.99 -0.41
C GLY A 28 6.85 4.11 0.46
N VAL A 29 6.91 3.31 1.53
CA VAL A 29 8.10 3.23 2.37
C VAL A 29 8.92 2.03 1.93
N ASN A 30 10.08 2.28 1.37
CA ASN A 30 10.98 1.24 0.89
C ASN A 30 11.80 0.69 2.06
N TYR A 31 11.31 -0.39 2.64
CA TYR A 31 11.77 -0.94 3.91
C TYR A 31 12.95 -1.89 3.72
N LYS A 32 14.08 -1.56 4.34
CA LYS A 32 15.30 -2.39 4.38
C LYS A 32 15.69 -2.91 3.00
N ASP A 33 15.73 -2.02 2.03
CA ASP A 33 16.01 -2.35 0.64
C ASP A 33 17.14 -1.46 0.11
N ARG A 34 17.60 -1.78 -1.10
CA ARG A 34 18.60 -0.98 -1.81
C ARG A 34 17.88 -0.03 -2.77
N PRO A 35 18.21 1.28 -2.73
CA PRO A 35 17.56 2.26 -3.61
C PRO A 35 17.66 1.94 -5.10
N ASP A 36 18.78 1.38 -5.56
CA ASP A 36 18.97 1.01 -6.97
C ASP A 36 18.00 -0.13 -7.37
N LYS A 37 17.84 -1.13 -6.51
CA LYS A 37 16.91 -2.23 -6.75
C LYS A 37 15.46 -1.77 -6.68
N ALA A 38 15.14 -0.88 -5.74
CA ALA A 38 13.80 -0.32 -5.61
C ALA A 38 13.41 0.46 -6.88
N LYS A 39 14.31 1.27 -7.41
CA LYS A 39 14.08 2.02 -8.65
C LYS A 39 13.84 1.10 -9.84
N GLN A 40 14.65 0.05 -9.98
CA GLN A 40 14.47 -0.94 -11.06
C GLN A 40 13.13 -1.64 -10.94
N TRP A 41 12.74 -1.99 -9.72
CA TRP A 41 11.48 -2.68 -9.45
C TRP A 41 10.28 -1.80 -9.82
N LEU A 42 10.30 -0.51 -9.44
CA LEU A 42 9.24 0.44 -9.80
C LEU A 42 9.19 0.70 -11.31
N ALA A 43 10.35 0.74 -11.96
CA ALA A 43 10.40 0.88 -13.41
C ALA A 43 9.78 -0.31 -14.13
N GLN A 44 9.95 -1.51 -13.59
CA GLN A 44 9.43 -2.74 -14.19
C GLN A 44 7.94 -2.93 -13.93
N TYR A 45 7.47 -2.68 -12.72
CA TYR A 45 6.10 -3.00 -12.30
C TYR A 45 5.19 -1.79 -12.17
N GLY A 46 5.71 -0.58 -12.33
CA GLY A 46 4.95 0.66 -12.20
C GLY A 46 5.11 1.31 -10.83
N ASN A 47 4.84 2.61 -10.75
CA ASN A 47 4.97 3.39 -9.53
C ASN A 47 3.62 3.99 -9.13
N PRO A 48 2.91 3.41 -8.15
CA PRO A 48 1.64 3.93 -7.66
C PRO A 48 1.81 5.02 -6.60
N TYR A 49 3.05 5.30 -6.18
CA TYR A 49 3.33 6.15 -5.03
C TYR A 49 3.45 7.61 -5.44
N ASP A 50 2.83 8.49 -4.66
CA ASP A 50 3.03 9.94 -4.77
C ASP A 50 4.39 10.33 -4.18
N TRP A 51 4.81 9.63 -3.12
CA TRP A 51 6.09 9.79 -2.47
C TRP A 51 6.71 8.44 -2.17
N VAL A 52 8.01 8.35 -2.35
CA VAL A 52 8.77 7.16 -1.95
C VAL A 52 9.78 7.57 -0.89
N LEU A 53 9.70 6.93 0.27
CA LEU A 53 10.64 7.15 1.37
C LEU A 53 11.64 6.01 1.43
N ASP A 54 12.92 6.37 1.53
CA ASP A 54 14.02 5.43 1.66
C ASP A 54 14.22 5.08 3.14
N ASP A 55 13.79 3.90 3.53
CA ASP A 55 13.95 3.39 4.89
C ASP A 55 14.91 2.19 4.90
N ARG A 56 16.07 2.35 4.29
CA ARG A 56 17.04 1.25 4.11
C ARG A 56 17.52 0.66 5.43
N ASP A 57 17.58 1.47 6.48
CA ASP A 57 18.01 1.02 7.81
C ASP A 57 16.86 0.55 8.68
N GLY A 58 15.61 0.70 8.23
CA GLY A 58 14.43 0.27 8.95
C GLY A 58 14.05 1.15 10.14
N LEU A 59 14.56 2.39 10.20
CA LEU A 59 14.33 3.28 11.34
C LEU A 59 12.88 3.74 11.42
N LEU A 60 12.30 4.14 10.29
CA LEU A 60 10.88 4.49 10.25
C LEU A 60 10.01 3.27 10.57
N GLY A 61 10.39 2.11 10.06
CA GLY A 61 9.69 0.87 10.37
C GLY A 61 9.64 0.59 11.86
N ILE A 62 10.74 0.78 12.57
CA ILE A 62 10.79 0.62 14.04
C ILE A 62 9.81 1.58 14.71
N GLU A 63 9.81 2.86 14.32
CA GLU A 63 8.92 3.86 14.90
C GLU A 63 7.44 3.52 14.67
N MET A 64 7.11 2.90 13.55
CA MET A 64 5.74 2.53 13.21
C MET A 64 5.37 1.12 13.66
N GLY A 65 6.28 0.40 14.29
CA GLY A 65 6.03 -0.97 14.74
C GLY A 65 6.02 -2.00 13.61
N VAL A 66 6.70 -1.71 12.51
CA VAL A 66 6.83 -2.62 11.36
C VAL A 66 7.92 -3.66 11.66
N TYR A 67 7.63 -4.92 11.38
CA TYR A 67 8.59 -6.00 11.53
C TYR A 67 8.76 -6.84 10.26
N GLY A 68 8.16 -6.44 9.16
CA GLY A 68 8.27 -7.12 7.88
C GLY A 68 7.58 -6.34 6.76
N ALA A 69 7.55 -6.94 5.58
CA ALA A 69 6.87 -6.38 4.42
C ALA A 69 6.00 -7.46 3.77
N PRO A 70 4.84 -7.11 3.20
CA PRO A 70 4.26 -5.78 3.20
C PRO A 70 3.46 -5.48 4.46
N GLU A 71 3.45 -4.22 4.87
CA GLU A 71 2.53 -3.69 5.88
C GLU A 71 1.95 -2.38 5.37
N THR A 72 0.68 -2.14 5.67
CA THR A 72 -0.04 -0.98 5.17
C THR A 72 -0.70 -0.24 6.33
N PHE A 73 -0.59 1.08 6.29
CA PHE A 73 -1.22 1.96 7.28
C PHE A 73 -2.15 2.92 6.56
N LEU A 74 -3.37 3.07 7.07
CA LEU A 74 -4.31 4.07 6.60
C LEU A 74 -4.36 5.20 7.62
N LEU A 75 -4.11 6.41 7.17
CA LEU A 75 -4.12 7.60 8.01
C LEU A 75 -5.30 8.49 7.66
N ASN A 76 -5.89 9.13 8.69
CA ASN A 76 -6.89 10.16 8.45
C ASN A 76 -6.23 11.51 8.13
N ALA A 77 -7.03 12.54 7.91
CA ALA A 77 -6.53 13.87 7.57
C ALA A 77 -5.67 14.51 8.66
N GLN A 78 -5.82 14.07 9.90
CA GLN A 78 -5.04 14.54 11.04
C GLN A 78 -3.73 13.79 11.23
N GLY A 79 -3.48 12.76 10.40
CA GLY A 79 -2.27 11.96 10.48
C GLY A 79 -2.35 10.80 11.47
N ASP A 80 -3.52 10.51 12.00
CA ASP A 80 -3.71 9.38 12.92
C ASP A 80 -3.91 8.09 12.13
N VAL A 81 -3.29 7.01 12.62
CA VAL A 81 -3.47 5.68 12.03
C VAL A 81 -4.85 5.15 12.43
N VAL A 82 -5.69 4.92 11.44
CA VAL A 82 -7.06 4.42 11.64
C VAL A 82 -7.22 2.96 11.23
N TYR A 83 -6.22 2.38 10.55
CA TYR A 83 -6.21 0.98 10.15
C TYR A 83 -4.78 0.53 9.88
N LYS A 84 -4.47 -0.70 10.25
CA LYS A 84 -3.19 -1.36 9.94
C LYS A 84 -3.46 -2.75 9.39
N ARG A 85 -2.83 -3.06 8.26
CA ARG A 85 -2.84 -4.40 7.68
C ARG A 85 -1.43 -4.96 7.69
N VAL A 86 -1.25 -6.10 8.32
CA VAL A 86 -0.02 -6.89 8.21
C VAL A 86 -0.27 -7.97 7.17
N GLY A 87 0.51 -7.97 6.09
CA GLY A 87 0.31 -8.83 4.94
C GLY A 87 -0.19 -8.04 3.72
N ASP A 88 -0.41 -8.73 2.62
CA ASP A 88 -0.76 -8.10 1.35
C ASP A 88 -2.19 -7.55 1.33
N ILE A 89 -2.38 -6.51 0.52
CA ILE A 89 -3.70 -6.02 0.14
C ILE A 89 -4.11 -6.79 -1.12
N ASN A 90 -5.04 -7.72 -0.97
CA ASN A 90 -5.65 -8.45 -2.08
C ASN A 90 -7.04 -7.87 -2.39
N PRO A 91 -7.73 -8.33 -3.47
CA PRO A 91 -9.05 -7.79 -3.80
C PRO A 91 -10.07 -7.88 -2.67
N ARG A 92 -10.06 -8.98 -1.90
CA ARG A 92 -10.98 -9.15 -0.78
C ARG A 92 -10.69 -8.17 0.35
N ILE A 93 -9.43 -7.98 0.71
CA ILE A 93 -9.03 -7.03 1.75
C ILE A 93 -9.39 -5.60 1.32
N TRP A 94 -9.15 -5.27 0.06
CA TRP A 94 -9.55 -3.95 -0.46
C TRP A 94 -11.05 -3.73 -0.30
N ARG A 95 -11.85 -4.67 -0.79
CA ARG A 95 -13.31 -4.58 -0.76
C ARG A 95 -13.88 -4.54 0.65
N ASP A 96 -13.42 -5.45 1.51
CA ASP A 96 -14.03 -5.68 2.82
C ASP A 96 -13.46 -4.81 3.93
N GLU A 97 -12.22 -4.35 3.80
CA GLU A 97 -11.53 -3.60 4.87
C GLU A 97 -11.13 -2.19 4.48
N LEU A 98 -10.51 -1.99 3.32
CA LEU A 98 -10.01 -0.66 2.95
C LEU A 98 -11.10 0.25 2.40
N ALA A 99 -11.86 -0.20 1.40
CA ALA A 99 -12.88 0.64 0.79
C ALA A 99 -13.92 1.16 1.79
N PRO A 100 -14.42 0.33 2.75
CA PRO A 100 -15.33 0.85 3.77
C PRO A 100 -14.70 1.92 4.65
N ARG A 101 -13.42 1.79 4.98
CA ARG A 101 -12.72 2.77 5.80
C ARG A 101 -12.51 4.09 5.06
N PHE A 102 -12.19 4.04 3.77
CA PHE A 102 -12.13 5.24 2.96
C PHE A 102 -13.47 5.97 2.89
N ARG A 103 -14.57 5.23 2.75
CA ARG A 103 -15.93 5.82 2.77
C ARG A 103 -16.21 6.51 4.10
N GLN A 104 -15.80 5.92 5.21
CA GLN A 104 -15.93 6.53 6.54
C GLN A 104 -15.14 7.83 6.65
N LEU A 105 -14.06 7.97 5.90
CA LEU A 105 -13.25 9.18 5.84
C LEU A 105 -13.80 10.20 4.82
N GLY A 106 -14.93 9.92 4.19
CA GLY A 106 -15.55 10.80 3.22
C GLY A 106 -15.04 10.67 1.79
N ILE A 107 -14.27 9.62 1.51
CA ILE A 107 -13.75 9.37 0.17
C ILE A 107 -14.70 8.40 -0.54
N ALA A 108 -15.20 8.80 -1.71
CA ALA A 108 -16.10 7.97 -2.49
C ALA A 108 -15.34 6.79 -3.10
N MET A 109 -15.79 5.57 -2.77
CA MET A 109 -15.27 4.34 -3.33
C MET A 109 -16.39 3.58 -4.03
N THR A 110 -16.19 3.31 -5.31
CA THR A 110 -17.09 2.42 -6.06
C THR A 110 -16.53 1.02 -6.02
N VAL A 111 -17.39 0.05 -5.68
CA VAL A 111 -17.02 -1.36 -5.79
C VAL A 111 -17.31 -1.78 -7.22
N ASP A 112 -16.26 -2.13 -7.94
CA ASP A 112 -16.37 -2.61 -9.31
C ASP A 112 -16.97 -4.03 -9.29
N ASN A 113 -17.81 -4.35 -10.27
CA ASN A 113 -18.36 -5.69 -10.43
C ASN A 113 -17.28 -6.76 -10.59
N THR A 114 -16.12 -6.41 -11.11
CA THR A 114 -14.98 -7.31 -11.21
C THR A 114 -14.42 -7.71 -9.85
N ASP A 115 -14.62 -6.88 -8.83
CA ASP A 115 -14.12 -7.16 -7.48
C ASP A 115 -14.84 -8.35 -6.85
N THR A 116 -16.12 -8.54 -7.17
CA THR A 116 -16.90 -9.65 -6.62
C THR A 116 -16.55 -10.98 -7.27
N GLY A 117 -16.06 -10.96 -8.50
CA GLY A 117 -15.64 -12.16 -9.22
C GLY A 117 -14.19 -12.56 -8.99
N ALA A 118 -13.40 -11.70 -8.40
CA ALA A 118 -11.96 -11.91 -8.22
C ALA A 118 -11.61 -12.70 -6.97
N ASP A 119 -12.56 -12.91 -6.09
CA ASP A 119 -12.35 -13.65 -4.84
C ASP A 119 -12.63 -15.17 -5.02
#